data_46bb9e56ec75a722243a2113f6b0204e
#
_entry.id   46bb9e56ec75a722243a2113f6b0204e
#
_cell.length_a   1.000
_cell.length_b   1.000
_cell.length_c   1.000
_cell.angle_alpha   90.00
_cell.angle_beta   90.00
_cell.angle_gamma   90.00
#
_symmetry.space_group_name_H-M   'P 1'
#
loop_
_entity.id
_entity.type
_entity.pdbx_description
1 polymer ?
#
loop_
_entity_poly.entity_id
_entity_poly.type
_entity_poly.pdbx_seq_one_letter_code
_entity_poly.pdbx_strand_id
1 'polypeptide(L)'
;CFSGSAIETEKGHLLVYTGVTEQEENGVKNVYQNQCLAIGNGKTYTKLAQNPVVTGDMMPEHFSREHFRDPKIWKEEDGYYMVVGNKTDDGKPHVVLFHSEDAISWEYVSVLAKDDTGMLGTMWECPDFFCLDGAYVLITSPQDLSADEEFHNGNNSVYYMGSYDKNQHMFHYD
;
A
#
# COMPACT_ATOMS: atom_id res chain seq x y z
N CYS A 1 -2.53 -6.86 13.71
CA CYS A 1 -2.81 -6.36 12.37
C CYS A 1 -2.71 -4.84 12.35
N PHE A 2 -2.41 -4.27 11.19
CA PHE A 2 -2.32 -2.84 10.97
C PHE A 2 -3.46 -2.35 10.06
N SER A 3 -3.40 -1.11 9.61
CA SER A 3 -4.42 -0.44 8.83
C SER A 3 -4.79 -1.16 7.53
N GLY A 4 -5.85 -0.72 6.91
CA GLY A 4 -6.38 -1.24 5.69
C GLY A 4 -7.55 -0.43 5.18
N SER A 5 -8.30 -0.98 4.24
CA SER A 5 -9.45 -0.34 3.62
C SER A 5 -10.56 -1.33 3.33
N ALA A 6 -11.68 -0.84 2.81
CA ALA A 6 -12.85 -1.65 2.52
C ALA A 6 -13.45 -1.27 1.17
N ILE A 7 -14.12 -2.24 0.53
CA ILE A 7 -14.86 -2.03 -0.71
C ILE A 7 -16.07 -2.97 -0.77
N GLU A 8 -17.15 -2.52 -1.37
CA GLU A 8 -18.28 -3.38 -1.73
C GLU A 8 -17.95 -4.16 -3.01
N THR A 9 -18.21 -5.46 -2.97
CA THR A 9 -18.06 -6.37 -4.11
C THR A 9 -19.33 -7.18 -4.33
N GLU A 10 -19.44 -7.88 -5.45
CA GLU A 10 -20.54 -8.84 -5.69
C GLU A 10 -20.56 -9.99 -4.68
N LYS A 11 -19.42 -10.28 -4.05
CA LYS A 11 -19.27 -11.33 -3.03
C LYS A 11 -19.57 -10.82 -1.61
N GLY A 12 -19.87 -9.52 -1.45
CA GLY A 12 -20.12 -8.85 -0.18
C GLY A 12 -19.10 -7.75 0.12
N HIS A 13 -19.13 -7.24 1.34
CA HIS A 13 -18.21 -6.22 1.82
C HIS A 13 -16.84 -6.84 2.10
N LEU A 14 -15.84 -6.38 1.39
CA LEU A 14 -14.46 -6.86 1.48
C LEU A 14 -13.61 -5.89 2.31
N LEU A 15 -12.94 -6.42 3.32
CA LEU A 15 -11.88 -5.71 4.05
C LEU A 15 -10.53 -6.21 3.55
N VAL A 16 -9.62 -5.30 3.23
CA VAL A 16 -8.21 -5.59 3.05
C VAL A 16 -7.41 -4.95 4.19
N TYR A 17 -6.47 -5.68 4.79
CA TYR A 17 -5.72 -5.22 5.96
C TYR A 17 -4.33 -5.85 6.01
N THR A 18 -3.42 -5.24 6.73
CA THR A 18 -2.08 -5.78 6.93
C THR A 18 -2.05 -6.78 8.08
N GLY A 19 -1.75 -8.03 7.78
CA GLY A 19 -1.38 -9.06 8.74
C GLY A 19 0.12 -8.97 9.07
N VAL A 20 0.45 -9.12 10.35
CA VAL A 20 1.83 -9.13 10.82
C VAL A 20 2.14 -10.51 11.37
N THR A 21 3.23 -11.10 10.92
CA THR A 21 3.76 -12.37 11.42
C THR A 21 5.21 -12.23 11.82
N GLU A 22 5.60 -12.91 12.88
CA GLU A 22 7.00 -13.02 13.31
C GLU A 22 7.47 -14.45 13.04
N GLN A 23 8.63 -14.60 12.45
CA GLN A 23 9.29 -15.89 12.24
C GLN A 23 10.70 -15.81 12.80
N GLU A 24 11.10 -16.85 13.52
CA GLU A 24 12.46 -16.95 14.05
C GLU A 24 13.27 -17.91 13.16
N GLU A 25 14.29 -17.38 12.51
CA GLU A 25 15.21 -18.14 11.67
C GLU A 25 16.65 -17.94 12.19
N ASN A 26 17.31 -19.02 12.55
CA ASN A 26 18.68 -19.00 13.06
C ASN A 26 18.91 -18.05 14.27
N GLY A 27 17.89 -17.89 15.14
CA GLY A 27 17.94 -17.01 16.30
C GLY A 27 17.70 -15.53 15.98
N VAL A 28 17.34 -15.21 14.75
CA VAL A 28 16.95 -13.86 14.30
C VAL A 28 15.43 -13.81 14.13
N LYS A 29 14.77 -12.85 14.77
CA LYS A 29 13.37 -12.59 14.58
C LYS A 29 13.19 -11.74 13.32
N ASN A 30 12.49 -12.29 12.33
CA ASN A 30 12.06 -11.60 11.13
C ASN A 30 10.59 -11.23 11.26
N VAL A 31 10.25 -9.99 10.92
CA VAL A 31 8.87 -9.50 10.88
C VAL A 31 8.44 -9.43 9.42
N TYR A 32 7.28 -10.01 9.12
CA TYR A 32 6.69 -9.97 7.79
C TYR A 32 5.34 -9.26 7.87
N GLN A 33 5.16 -8.28 7.00
CA GLN A 33 3.89 -7.60 6.80
C GLN A 33 3.34 -8.00 5.43
N ASN A 34 2.15 -8.61 5.45
CA ASN A 34 1.49 -9.13 4.24
C ASN A 34 0.03 -8.69 4.22
N GLN A 35 -0.58 -8.60 3.03
CA GLN A 35 -1.95 -8.16 2.94
C GLN A 35 -2.90 -9.35 3.00
N CYS A 36 -3.94 -9.19 3.81
CA CYS A 36 -4.95 -10.20 4.11
C CYS A 36 -6.34 -9.66 3.78
N LEU A 37 -7.28 -10.57 3.53
CA LEU A 37 -8.67 -10.28 3.23
C LEU A 37 -9.63 -10.88 4.25
N ALA A 38 -10.73 -10.18 4.48
CA ALA A 38 -11.90 -10.71 5.16
C ALA A 38 -13.18 -10.28 4.42
N ILE A 39 -14.10 -11.20 4.23
CA ILE A 39 -15.40 -10.96 3.57
C ILE A 39 -16.51 -10.97 4.62
N GLY A 40 -17.46 -10.05 4.50
CA GLY A 40 -18.56 -9.93 5.41
C GLY A 40 -19.73 -9.10 4.90
N ASN A 41 -20.56 -8.65 5.81
CA ASN A 41 -21.81 -7.95 5.54
C ASN A 41 -21.91 -6.58 6.26
N GLY A 42 -20.77 -6.01 6.64
CA GLY A 42 -20.70 -4.77 7.40
C GLY A 42 -20.81 -4.95 8.93
N LYS A 43 -21.20 -6.14 9.42
CA LYS A 43 -21.34 -6.45 10.86
C LYS A 43 -20.44 -7.61 11.30
N THR A 44 -20.36 -8.64 10.49
CA THR A 44 -19.56 -9.84 10.75
C THR A 44 -18.68 -10.11 9.55
N TYR A 45 -17.43 -10.56 9.79
CA TYR A 45 -16.45 -10.83 8.78
C TYR A 45 -15.78 -12.18 9.01
N THR A 46 -15.46 -12.85 7.92
CA THR A 46 -14.71 -14.10 7.91
C THR A 46 -13.42 -13.89 7.14
N LYS A 47 -12.29 -14.21 7.75
CA LYS A 47 -10.98 -14.20 7.10
C LYS A 47 -10.93 -15.25 6.00
N LEU A 48 -10.33 -14.92 4.86
CA LEU A 48 -10.14 -15.91 3.79
C LEU A 48 -9.13 -16.99 4.23
N ALA A 49 -9.41 -18.23 3.83
CA ALA A 49 -8.55 -19.36 4.17
C ALA A 49 -7.18 -19.29 3.47
N GLN A 50 -7.11 -18.62 2.30
CA GLN A 50 -5.89 -18.43 1.51
C GLN A 50 -5.03 -17.23 1.94
N ASN A 51 -5.40 -16.54 3.03
CA ASN A 51 -4.56 -15.45 3.55
C ASN A 51 -3.14 -15.96 3.95
N PRO A 52 -2.12 -15.14 3.71
CA PRO A 52 -2.14 -13.82 3.09
C PRO A 52 -2.33 -13.91 1.56
N VAL A 53 -3.02 -12.92 0.96
CA VAL A 53 -3.28 -12.86 -0.48
C VAL A 53 -2.23 -12.06 -1.26
N VAL A 54 -1.54 -11.14 -0.59
CA VAL A 54 -0.39 -10.42 -1.13
C VAL A 54 0.76 -10.50 -0.15
N THR A 55 1.90 -10.99 -0.63
CA THR A 55 3.13 -11.17 0.15
C THR A 55 4.28 -10.36 -0.42
N GLY A 56 5.29 -10.10 0.40
CA GLY A 56 6.51 -9.42 -0.03
C GLY A 56 7.27 -10.13 -1.15
N ASP A 57 7.09 -11.45 -1.29
CA ASP A 57 7.75 -12.23 -2.35
C ASP A 57 7.18 -11.97 -3.75
N MET A 58 6.05 -11.30 -3.85
CA MET A 58 5.46 -10.86 -5.12
C MET A 58 6.15 -9.59 -5.67
N MET A 59 6.95 -8.91 -4.86
CA MET A 59 7.65 -7.67 -5.19
C MET A 59 9.13 -7.93 -5.53
N PRO A 60 9.84 -6.97 -6.16
CA PRO A 60 11.29 -7.02 -6.34
C PRO A 60 12.06 -7.30 -5.04
N GLU A 61 13.20 -8.02 -5.13
CA GLU A 61 13.96 -8.49 -3.97
C GLU A 61 14.44 -7.38 -3.02
N HIS A 62 14.75 -6.19 -3.56
CA HIS A 62 15.24 -5.04 -2.79
C HIS A 62 14.14 -4.21 -2.12
N PHE A 63 12.88 -4.67 -2.16
CA PHE A 63 11.76 -4.05 -1.45
C PHE A 63 11.57 -4.71 -0.09
N SER A 64 11.33 -3.89 0.93
CA SER A 64 11.22 -4.35 2.30
C SER A 64 10.00 -5.25 2.51
N ARG A 65 10.20 -6.39 3.13
CA ARG A 65 9.14 -7.30 3.58
C ARG A 65 8.61 -6.97 4.97
N GLU A 66 9.41 -6.25 5.75
CA GLU A 66 9.07 -5.78 7.10
C GLU A 66 8.23 -4.49 7.06
N HIS A 67 8.46 -3.63 6.06
CA HIS A 67 7.76 -2.37 5.88
C HIS A 67 6.87 -2.44 4.62
N PHE A 68 5.76 -3.19 4.73
CA PHE A 68 4.83 -3.45 3.62
C PHE A 68 3.39 -3.48 4.15
N ARG A 69 2.73 -2.29 4.21
CA ARG A 69 1.48 -2.12 4.95
C ARG A 69 0.52 -1.09 4.41
N ASP A 70 -0.67 -1.06 5.02
CA ASP A 70 -1.73 -0.08 4.84
C ASP A 70 -2.35 -0.13 3.43
N PRO A 71 -2.94 -1.27 3.02
CA PRO A 71 -3.50 -1.43 1.69
C PRO A 71 -4.76 -0.57 1.50
N LYS A 72 -4.83 0.13 0.37
CA LYS A 72 -6.03 0.82 -0.11
C LYS A 72 -6.47 0.22 -1.42
N ILE A 73 -7.69 -0.31 -1.45
CA ILE A 73 -8.32 -0.95 -2.62
C ILE A 73 -9.35 -0.03 -3.27
N TRP A 74 -9.42 -0.05 -4.61
CA TRP A 74 -10.52 0.53 -5.39
C TRP A 74 -10.85 -0.35 -6.60
N LYS A 75 -11.95 -0.03 -7.30
CA LYS A 75 -12.42 -0.74 -8.49
C LYS A 75 -12.34 0.17 -9.71
N GLU A 76 -11.84 -0.38 -10.81
CA GLU A 76 -11.87 0.19 -12.16
C GLU A 76 -12.69 -0.71 -13.09
N GLU A 77 -12.75 -0.38 -14.39
CA GLU A 77 -13.47 -1.16 -15.39
C GLU A 77 -12.86 -2.54 -15.64
N ASP A 78 -11.53 -2.65 -15.54
CA ASP A 78 -10.73 -3.85 -15.80
C ASP A 78 -10.43 -4.68 -14.54
N GLY A 79 -10.99 -4.32 -13.40
CA GLY A 79 -10.79 -5.08 -12.15
C GLY A 79 -10.59 -4.22 -10.92
N TYR A 80 -9.77 -4.71 -10.02
CA TYR A 80 -9.47 -4.08 -8.74
C TYR A 80 -8.00 -3.71 -8.69
N TYR A 81 -7.74 -2.56 -8.12
CA TYR A 81 -6.39 -2.06 -7.86
C TYR A 81 -6.17 -1.89 -6.36
N MET A 82 -4.94 -2.06 -5.92
CA MET A 82 -4.57 -1.87 -4.53
C MET A 82 -3.20 -1.21 -4.45
N VAL A 83 -3.11 -0.10 -3.72
CA VAL A 83 -1.83 0.49 -3.35
C VAL A 83 -1.45 0.07 -1.94
N VAL A 84 -0.15 -0.12 -1.71
CA VAL A 84 0.40 -0.49 -0.40
C VAL A 84 1.67 0.31 -0.16
N GLY A 85 1.83 0.84 1.05
CA GLY A 85 3.05 1.53 1.46
C GLY A 85 4.21 0.56 1.59
N ASN A 86 5.38 0.98 1.10
CA ASN A 86 6.62 0.22 1.16
C ASN A 86 7.84 1.14 1.20
N LYS A 87 9.02 0.55 1.32
CA LYS A 87 10.32 1.20 1.12
C LYS A 87 11.34 0.21 0.57
N THR A 88 12.39 0.73 -0.01
CA THR A 88 13.56 -0.07 -0.39
C THR A 88 14.40 -0.44 0.84
N ASP A 89 15.30 -1.42 0.70
CA ASP A 89 16.23 -1.83 1.77
C ASP A 89 17.18 -0.70 2.19
N ASP A 90 17.47 0.25 1.29
CA ASP A 90 18.25 1.47 1.58
C ASP A 90 17.40 2.63 2.14
N GLY A 91 16.12 2.37 2.47
CA GLY A 91 15.25 3.29 3.20
C GLY A 91 14.56 4.37 2.38
N LYS A 92 14.41 4.19 1.05
CA LYS A 92 13.66 5.12 0.19
C LYS A 92 12.20 4.75 0.13
N PRO A 93 11.29 5.69 0.45
CA PRO A 93 9.86 5.41 0.49
C PRO A 93 9.28 5.29 -0.91
N HIS A 94 8.31 4.41 -1.05
CA HIS A 94 7.51 4.28 -2.25
C HIS A 94 6.14 3.66 -1.96
N VAL A 95 5.24 3.76 -2.93
CA VAL A 95 3.93 3.11 -2.94
C VAL A 95 3.93 2.10 -4.08
N VAL A 96 3.63 0.84 -3.78
CA VAL A 96 3.51 -0.24 -4.76
C VAL A 96 2.07 -0.44 -5.18
N LEU A 97 1.87 -0.83 -6.44
CA LEU A 97 0.57 -1.08 -7.05
C LEU A 97 0.40 -2.55 -7.39
N PHE A 98 -0.76 -3.08 -7.03
CA PHE A 98 -1.23 -4.41 -7.38
C PHE A 98 -2.54 -4.34 -8.17
N HIS A 99 -2.79 -5.35 -9.01
CA HIS A 99 -4.02 -5.52 -9.77
C HIS A 99 -4.64 -6.89 -9.50
N SER A 100 -5.96 -6.99 -9.64
CA SER A 100 -6.73 -8.23 -9.51
C SER A 100 -8.02 -8.17 -10.32
N GLU A 101 -8.35 -9.21 -11.05
CA GLU A 101 -9.65 -9.33 -11.74
C GLU A 101 -10.80 -9.69 -10.78
N ASP A 102 -10.50 -10.37 -9.65
CA ASP A 102 -11.49 -10.97 -8.75
C ASP A 102 -11.48 -10.44 -7.31
N ALA A 103 -10.61 -9.46 -7.02
CA ALA A 103 -10.31 -8.89 -5.70
C ALA A 103 -9.68 -9.89 -4.69
N ILE A 104 -9.28 -11.08 -5.13
CA ILE A 104 -8.73 -12.14 -4.28
C ILE A 104 -7.33 -12.55 -4.73
N SER A 105 -7.17 -12.75 -6.04
CA SER A 105 -5.90 -13.15 -6.68
C SER A 105 -5.21 -11.90 -7.21
N TRP A 106 -4.05 -11.56 -6.64
CA TRP A 106 -3.35 -10.31 -6.91
C TRP A 106 -2.06 -10.53 -7.67
N GLU A 107 -1.68 -9.57 -8.49
CA GLU A 107 -0.39 -9.49 -9.15
C GLU A 107 0.27 -8.13 -8.93
N TYR A 108 1.60 -8.12 -8.81
CA TYR A 108 2.38 -6.89 -8.75
C TYR A 108 2.39 -6.21 -10.12
N VAL A 109 2.14 -4.92 -10.15
CA VAL A 109 2.10 -4.11 -11.38
C VAL A 109 3.33 -3.21 -11.48
N SER A 110 3.50 -2.31 -10.53
CA SER A 110 4.53 -1.26 -10.60
C SER A 110 4.82 -0.63 -9.24
N VAL A 111 5.80 0.25 -9.22
CA VAL A 111 5.91 1.33 -8.24
C VAL A 111 5.06 2.50 -8.73
N LEU A 112 3.94 2.79 -8.05
CA LEU A 112 3.05 3.89 -8.40
C LEU A 112 3.73 5.24 -8.25
N ALA A 113 4.39 5.44 -7.11
CA ALA A 113 5.08 6.67 -6.75
C ALA A 113 6.25 6.38 -5.81
N LYS A 114 7.30 7.20 -5.84
CA LYS A 114 8.49 7.04 -5.01
C LYS A 114 9.21 8.36 -4.77
N ASP A 115 9.96 8.45 -3.68
CA ASP A 115 10.95 9.50 -3.48
C ASP A 115 12.37 8.91 -3.51
N ASP A 116 13.10 9.21 -4.59
CA ASP A 116 14.51 8.80 -4.74
C ASP A 116 15.47 9.77 -4.04
N THR A 117 14.99 10.93 -3.58
CA THR A 117 15.81 11.97 -2.93
C THR A 117 16.05 11.69 -1.45
N GLY A 118 15.12 10.97 -0.80
CA GLY A 118 15.10 10.74 0.64
C GLY A 118 14.69 11.99 1.45
N MET A 119 14.15 13.02 0.80
CA MET A 119 13.70 14.25 1.47
C MET A 119 12.27 14.11 2.01
N LEU A 120 11.49 13.18 1.49
CA LEU A 120 10.11 12.96 1.85
C LEU A 120 9.91 11.78 2.84
N GLY A 121 10.85 11.65 3.79
CA GLY A 121 10.80 10.63 4.84
C GLY A 121 11.36 9.28 4.42
N THR A 122 11.16 8.25 5.25
CA THR A 122 11.73 6.91 5.07
C THR A 122 10.70 5.83 4.73
N MET A 123 9.43 6.07 4.99
CA MET A 123 8.31 5.16 4.73
C MET A 123 7.05 5.98 4.50
N TRP A 124 6.29 5.64 3.48
CA TRP A 124 5.00 6.25 3.20
C TRP A 124 3.87 5.33 3.67
N GLU A 125 3.32 5.62 4.86
CA GLU A 125 2.19 4.89 5.44
C GLU A 125 0.86 5.38 4.89
N CYS A 126 -0.18 4.56 5.04
CA CYS A 126 -1.58 4.88 4.76
C CYS A 126 -1.79 5.53 3.37
N PRO A 127 -1.26 4.96 2.27
CA PRO A 127 -1.46 5.53 0.95
C PRO A 127 -2.95 5.53 0.59
N ASP A 128 -3.43 6.63 0.02
CA ASP A 128 -4.74 6.73 -0.61
C ASP A 128 -4.59 7.40 -1.97
N PHE A 129 -5.05 6.74 -3.04
CA PHE A 129 -4.88 7.20 -4.42
C PHE A 129 -6.22 7.28 -5.14
N PHE A 130 -6.54 8.45 -5.68
CA PHE A 130 -7.83 8.69 -6.34
C PHE A 130 -7.77 9.85 -7.33
N CYS A 131 -8.77 9.94 -8.20
CA CYS A 131 -8.98 11.08 -9.10
C CYS A 131 -9.97 12.08 -8.48
N LEU A 132 -9.59 13.35 -8.45
CA LEU A 132 -10.43 14.46 -7.99
C LEU A 132 -10.43 15.57 -9.06
N ASP A 133 -11.59 15.86 -9.62
CA ASP A 133 -11.79 16.92 -10.64
C ASP A 133 -10.80 16.85 -11.83
N GLY A 134 -10.43 15.64 -12.22
CA GLY A 134 -9.54 15.38 -13.36
C GLY A 134 -8.04 15.37 -13.03
N ALA A 135 -7.64 15.70 -11.82
CA ALA A 135 -6.28 15.49 -11.30
C ALA A 135 -6.22 14.24 -10.44
N TYR A 136 -5.08 13.53 -10.44
CA TYR A 136 -4.86 12.45 -9.51
C TYR A 136 -4.22 12.98 -8.23
N VAL A 137 -4.60 12.38 -7.11
CA VAL A 137 -4.12 12.73 -5.78
C VAL A 137 -3.60 11.47 -5.10
N LEU A 138 -2.40 11.54 -4.55
CA LEU A 138 -1.86 10.55 -3.63
C LEU A 138 -1.73 11.19 -2.26
N ILE A 139 -2.35 10.60 -1.26
CA ILE A 139 -2.15 10.96 0.16
C ILE A 139 -1.24 9.91 0.79
N THR A 140 -0.29 10.33 1.60
CA THR A 140 0.56 9.43 2.40
C THR A 140 0.83 10.03 3.78
N SER A 141 1.29 9.20 4.71
CA SER A 141 1.79 9.62 6.01
C SER A 141 3.27 9.25 6.12
N PRO A 142 4.20 10.13 5.69
CA PRO A 142 5.62 9.85 5.74
C PRO A 142 6.12 9.73 7.18
N GLN A 143 6.97 8.72 7.43
CA GLN A 143 7.75 8.60 8.66
C GLN A 143 9.09 9.33 8.53
N ASP A 144 9.61 9.83 9.65
CA ASP A 144 10.91 10.48 9.76
C ASP A 144 11.11 11.69 8.83
N LEU A 145 10.02 12.37 8.49
CA LEU A 145 10.08 13.60 7.71
C LEU A 145 10.76 14.70 8.52
N SER A 146 11.80 15.30 7.96
CA SER A 146 12.51 16.40 8.62
C SER A 146 11.64 17.64 8.73
N ALA A 147 11.62 18.26 9.90
CA ALA A 147 10.91 19.51 10.09
C ALA A 147 11.58 20.64 9.28
N ASP A 148 10.78 21.42 8.57
CA ASP A 148 11.18 22.61 7.84
C ASP A 148 10.08 23.70 7.88
N GLU A 149 10.05 24.62 6.92
CA GLU A 149 9.04 25.69 6.88
C GLU A 149 7.61 25.15 6.59
N GLU A 150 7.47 23.99 5.91
CA GLU A 150 6.20 23.38 5.54
C GLU A 150 5.79 22.26 6.49
N PHE A 151 6.74 21.55 7.09
CA PHE A 151 6.52 20.39 7.94
C PHE A 151 6.98 20.64 9.37
N HIS A 152 6.15 20.30 10.36
CA HIS A 152 6.40 20.61 11.76
C HIS A 152 7.12 19.51 12.55
N ASN A 153 6.98 18.25 12.15
CA ASN A 153 7.59 17.10 12.85
C ASN A 153 7.71 15.89 11.90
N GLY A 154 8.29 14.77 12.40
CA GLY A 154 8.52 13.56 11.67
C GLY A 154 7.29 12.73 11.26
N ASN A 155 6.09 13.09 11.71
CA ASN A 155 4.85 12.38 11.42
C ASN A 155 3.81 13.37 10.89
N ASN A 156 3.67 13.40 9.57
CA ASN A 156 2.75 14.27 8.86
C ASN A 156 1.81 13.45 8.00
N SER A 157 0.71 14.05 7.56
CA SER A 157 -0.06 13.58 6.41
C SER A 157 0.15 14.59 5.30
N VAL A 158 0.61 14.12 4.16
CA VAL A 158 0.92 14.95 2.99
C VAL A 158 0.10 14.47 1.79
N TYR A 159 -0.11 15.35 0.84
CA TYR A 159 -0.72 14.98 -0.42
C TYR A 159 0.14 15.47 -1.59
N TYR A 160 0.09 14.71 -2.66
CA TYR A 160 0.72 15.04 -3.93
C TYR A 160 -0.37 15.11 -5.00
N MET A 161 -0.31 16.11 -5.86
CA MET A 161 -1.22 16.25 -7.00
C MET A 161 -0.44 16.05 -8.30
N GLY A 162 -1.10 15.45 -9.31
CA GLY A 162 -0.41 15.20 -10.55
C GLY A 162 -1.23 14.43 -11.58
N SER A 163 -0.51 13.75 -12.48
CA SER A 163 -1.08 12.94 -13.55
C SER A 163 -0.74 11.47 -13.38
N TYR A 164 -1.68 10.61 -13.76
CA TYR A 164 -1.47 9.15 -13.77
C TYR A 164 -1.33 8.64 -15.19
N ASP A 165 -0.16 8.06 -15.50
CA ASP A 165 0.05 7.34 -16.74
C ASP A 165 -0.51 5.91 -16.60
N LYS A 166 -1.68 5.68 -17.20
CA LYS A 166 -2.35 4.37 -17.15
C LYS A 166 -1.63 3.27 -17.91
N ASN A 167 -0.74 3.60 -18.85
CA ASN A 167 0.01 2.59 -19.61
C ASN A 167 1.23 2.09 -18.85
N GLN A 168 1.87 2.98 -18.07
CA GLN A 168 3.03 2.66 -17.24
C GLN A 168 2.64 2.35 -15.79
N HIS A 169 1.39 2.64 -15.43
CA HIS A 169 0.90 2.58 -14.05
C HIS A 169 1.78 3.39 -13.08
N MET A 170 2.14 4.61 -13.47
CA MET A 170 2.97 5.51 -12.71
C MET A 170 2.25 6.84 -12.45
N PHE A 171 2.40 7.34 -11.24
CA PHE A 171 1.92 8.66 -10.84
C PHE A 171 3.08 9.66 -10.90
N HIS A 172 2.88 10.72 -11.69
CA HIS A 172 3.81 11.84 -11.81
C HIS A 172 3.24 13.03 -11.05
N TYR A 173 3.96 13.48 -10.03
CA TYR A 173 3.59 14.59 -9.16
C TYR A 173 4.69 15.65 -9.15
N ASP A 174 4.29 16.90 -8.90
CA ASP A 174 5.16 18.07 -8.74
C ASP A 174 5.53 18.28 -7.27
#